data_a5fc6cec198cedd03f50fa5fa01f9be9
#
_entry.id   a5fc6cec198cedd03f50fa5fa01f9be9
#
_cell.length_a   1.000
_cell.length_b   1.000
_cell.length_c   1.000
_cell.angle_alpha   90.00
_cell.angle_beta   90.00
_cell.angle_gamma   90.00
#
_symmetry.space_group_name_H-M   'P 1'
#
loop_
_entity.id
_entity.type
_entity.pdbx_description
1 polymer ?
#
loop_
_entity_poly.entity_id
_entity_poly.type
_entity_poly.pdbx_seq_one_letter_code
_entity_poly.pdbx_strand_id
1 'polypeptide(L)'
;IRPHITGSIDPTLAPTKWEAILKNAKTIVFWGTNPVVSNKIAIGVPLHNSYKYYDEIRKKGESGEMKIYSVDVYHNESARYFGAKYLEVVPCTDTAMMIGMCNYLFEKGLYSKEFIEKYTVGFDKFKEYMLGTKDGVNKNLAWASKICGVSEQDLAKFSEDLAKNDSV
;
A
#
# COMPACT_ATOMS: atom_id res chain seq x y z
N ILE A 1 -11.62 17.56 -0.03
CA ILE A 1 -10.34 16.92 0.37
C ILE A 1 -9.50 16.56 -0.86
N ARG A 2 -10.05 15.85 -1.89
CA ARG A 2 -9.29 15.40 -3.07
C ARG A 2 -8.41 16.47 -3.72
N PRO A 3 -8.89 17.68 -4.06
CA PRO A 3 -8.05 18.70 -4.69
C PRO A 3 -6.83 19.11 -3.86
N HIS A 4 -6.92 19.00 -2.52
CA HIS A 4 -5.81 19.33 -1.62
C HIS A 4 -4.73 18.24 -1.56
N ILE A 5 -5.06 17.00 -1.96
CA ILE A 5 -4.13 15.86 -1.93
C ILE A 5 -3.56 15.62 -3.33
N THR A 6 -4.42 15.62 -4.35
CA THR A 6 -4.05 15.21 -5.72
C THR A 6 -3.94 16.38 -6.70
N GLY A 7 -4.30 17.60 -6.27
CA GLY A 7 -4.37 18.77 -7.16
C GLY A 7 -5.54 18.76 -8.14
N SER A 8 -6.38 17.71 -8.15
CA SER A 8 -7.51 17.55 -9.05
C SER A 8 -8.74 16.98 -8.36
N ILE A 9 -9.93 17.34 -8.86
CA ILE A 9 -11.20 16.75 -8.42
C ILE A 9 -11.34 15.32 -8.96
N ASP A 10 -10.77 15.04 -10.12
CA ASP A 10 -10.90 13.77 -10.82
C ASP A 10 -9.55 13.07 -11.03
N PRO A 11 -9.06 12.33 -10.03
CA PRO A 11 -7.83 11.56 -10.14
C PRO A 11 -7.97 10.29 -11.00
N THR A 12 -9.17 9.98 -11.49
CA THR A 12 -9.46 8.71 -12.17
C THR A 12 -9.28 8.77 -13.68
N LEU A 13 -8.91 9.92 -14.23
CA LEU A 13 -8.83 10.15 -15.68
C LEU A 13 -7.74 9.37 -16.42
N ALA A 14 -6.74 8.81 -15.73
CA ALA A 14 -5.67 8.05 -16.37
C ALA A 14 -5.27 6.84 -15.52
N PRO A 15 -6.07 5.75 -15.47
CA PRO A 15 -5.68 4.53 -14.78
C PRO A 15 -4.45 3.91 -15.43
N THR A 16 -3.56 3.36 -14.62
CA THR A 16 -2.40 2.61 -15.11
C THR A 16 -2.85 1.34 -15.82
N LYS A 17 -2.30 1.08 -16.99
CA LYS A 17 -2.62 -0.14 -17.76
C LYS A 17 -2.03 -1.38 -17.12
N TRP A 18 -2.75 -2.50 -17.17
CA TRP A 18 -2.30 -3.79 -16.64
C TRP A 18 -0.96 -4.23 -17.21
N GLU A 19 -0.72 -4.00 -18.50
CA GLU A 19 0.55 -4.31 -19.15
C GLU A 19 1.74 -3.58 -18.51
N ALA A 20 1.53 -2.32 -18.14
CA ALA A 20 2.55 -1.52 -17.47
C ALA A 20 2.82 -2.04 -16.03
N ILE A 21 1.76 -2.42 -15.31
CA ILE A 21 1.87 -3.04 -13.99
C ILE A 21 2.66 -4.35 -14.07
N LEU A 22 2.25 -5.26 -14.96
CA LEU A 22 2.91 -6.56 -15.13
C LEU A 22 4.37 -6.47 -15.56
N LYS A 23 4.71 -5.42 -16.32
CA LYS A 23 6.09 -5.20 -16.79
C LYS A 23 6.99 -4.63 -15.71
N ASN A 24 6.49 -3.72 -14.88
CA ASN A 24 7.33 -2.88 -14.02
C ASN A 24 7.19 -3.19 -12.53
N ALA A 25 5.98 -3.58 -12.06
CA ALA A 25 5.76 -3.78 -10.64
C ALA A 25 6.43 -5.07 -10.12
N LYS A 26 7.09 -4.95 -8.99
CA LYS A 26 7.68 -6.05 -8.22
C LYS A 26 6.89 -6.37 -6.95
N THR A 27 6.09 -5.41 -6.50
CA THR A 27 5.18 -5.57 -5.36
C THR A 27 3.81 -5.02 -5.73
N ILE A 28 2.77 -5.80 -5.48
CA ILE A 28 1.37 -5.39 -5.61
C ILE A 28 0.71 -5.44 -4.23
N VAL A 29 -0.03 -4.40 -3.89
CA VAL A 29 -0.78 -4.33 -2.65
C VAL A 29 -2.26 -4.11 -2.93
N PHE A 30 -3.08 -5.04 -2.48
CA PHE A 30 -4.52 -4.89 -2.42
C PHE A 30 -4.90 -4.35 -1.03
N TRP A 31 -5.14 -3.05 -0.95
CA TRP A 31 -5.46 -2.39 0.31
C TRP A 31 -6.95 -2.05 0.40
N GLY A 32 -7.66 -2.73 1.29
CA GLY A 32 -9.11 -2.57 1.49
C GLY A 32 -9.92 -2.80 0.20
N THR A 33 -9.46 -3.71 -0.66
CA THR A 33 -10.08 -3.94 -1.96
C THR A 33 -10.15 -5.42 -2.32
N ASN A 34 -11.23 -5.79 -3.02
CA ASN A 34 -11.48 -7.15 -3.47
C ASN A 34 -11.78 -7.19 -4.99
N PRO A 35 -10.76 -6.95 -5.84
CA PRO A 35 -10.95 -6.81 -7.27
C PRO A 35 -11.49 -8.09 -7.95
N VAL A 36 -11.22 -9.27 -7.42
CA VAL A 36 -11.76 -10.53 -7.96
C VAL A 36 -13.30 -10.55 -7.90
N VAL A 37 -13.89 -9.91 -6.90
CA VAL A 37 -15.35 -9.83 -6.77
C VAL A 37 -15.90 -8.54 -7.37
N SER A 38 -15.27 -7.40 -7.11
CA SER A 38 -15.82 -6.08 -7.42
C SER A 38 -15.44 -5.55 -8.80
N ASN A 39 -14.28 -5.93 -9.33
CA ASN A 39 -13.77 -5.38 -10.59
C ASN A 39 -14.10 -6.27 -11.79
N LYS A 40 -15.35 -6.67 -11.90
CA LYS A 40 -15.84 -7.48 -13.02
C LYS A 40 -15.99 -6.69 -14.31
N ILE A 41 -16.17 -5.38 -14.20
CA ILE A 41 -16.37 -4.47 -15.32
C ILE A 41 -15.53 -3.22 -15.06
N ALA A 42 -14.69 -2.85 -16.02
CA ALA A 42 -13.94 -1.59 -15.94
C ALA A 42 -14.90 -0.40 -16.03
N ILE A 43 -14.63 0.66 -15.28
CA ILE A 43 -15.44 1.88 -15.33
C ILE A 43 -15.48 2.42 -16.76
N GLY A 44 -16.69 2.53 -17.33
CA GLY A 44 -16.92 3.05 -18.67
C GLY A 44 -16.68 2.08 -19.83
N VAL A 45 -16.26 0.84 -19.56
CA VAL A 45 -16.04 -0.18 -20.61
C VAL A 45 -16.53 -1.53 -20.12
N PRO A 46 -17.51 -2.16 -20.79
CA PRO A 46 -18.05 -3.47 -20.39
C PRO A 46 -17.11 -4.61 -20.82
N LEU A 47 -15.84 -4.57 -20.41
CA LEU A 47 -14.85 -5.57 -20.77
C LEU A 47 -14.47 -6.41 -19.55
N HIS A 48 -14.72 -7.71 -19.63
CA HIS A 48 -14.31 -8.70 -18.62
C HIS A 48 -12.85 -9.19 -18.82
N ASN A 49 -11.96 -8.28 -19.20
CA ASN A 49 -10.56 -8.63 -19.55
C ASN A 49 -9.62 -8.74 -18.35
N SER A 50 -10.05 -8.37 -17.15
CA SER A 50 -9.16 -8.29 -15.99
C SER A 50 -8.60 -9.66 -15.59
N TYR A 51 -9.37 -10.73 -15.74
CA TYR A 51 -8.96 -12.05 -15.26
C TYR A 51 -7.71 -12.62 -15.94
N LYS A 52 -7.46 -12.33 -17.22
CA LYS A 52 -6.20 -12.73 -17.87
C LYS A 52 -4.98 -12.11 -17.19
N TYR A 53 -5.10 -10.86 -16.77
CA TYR A 53 -4.03 -10.15 -16.06
C TYR A 53 -3.92 -10.64 -14.61
N TYR A 54 -5.04 -10.99 -13.98
CA TYR A 54 -5.03 -11.59 -12.64
C TYR A 54 -4.32 -12.92 -12.62
N ASP A 55 -4.54 -13.77 -13.62
CA ASP A 55 -3.81 -15.04 -13.77
C ASP A 55 -2.30 -14.84 -13.93
N GLU A 56 -1.89 -13.82 -14.68
CA GLU A 56 -0.48 -13.48 -14.83
C GLU A 56 0.14 -12.96 -13.53
N ILE A 57 -0.56 -12.08 -12.80
CA ILE A 57 -0.15 -11.60 -11.46
C ILE A 57 0.02 -12.80 -10.53
N ARG A 58 -0.96 -13.70 -10.47
CA ARG A 58 -0.91 -14.90 -9.64
C ARG A 58 0.30 -15.77 -9.97
N LYS A 59 0.55 -16.06 -11.25
CA LYS A 59 1.72 -16.83 -11.71
C LYS A 59 3.04 -16.19 -11.30
N LYS A 60 3.15 -14.86 -11.42
CA LYS A 60 4.33 -14.12 -10.96
C LYS A 60 4.51 -14.16 -9.43
N GLY A 61 3.41 -14.18 -8.69
CA GLY A 61 3.42 -14.39 -7.23
C GLY A 61 3.91 -15.79 -6.87
N GLU A 62 3.36 -16.83 -7.52
CA GLU A 62 3.74 -18.23 -7.32
C GLU A 62 5.20 -18.51 -7.68
N SER A 63 5.73 -17.85 -8.72
CA SER A 63 7.14 -17.96 -9.12
C SER A 63 8.11 -17.15 -8.24
N GLY A 64 7.60 -16.29 -7.38
CA GLY A 64 8.41 -15.39 -6.55
C GLY A 64 8.95 -14.15 -7.29
N GLU A 65 8.56 -13.96 -8.56
CA GLU A 65 8.95 -12.76 -9.34
C GLU A 65 8.28 -11.49 -8.80
N MET A 66 7.09 -11.64 -8.21
CA MET A 66 6.28 -10.54 -7.68
C MET A 66 5.83 -10.85 -6.26
N LYS A 67 5.92 -9.86 -5.38
CA LYS A 67 5.35 -9.94 -4.02
C LYS A 67 3.92 -9.43 -4.05
N ILE A 68 3.02 -10.17 -3.43
CA ILE A 68 1.61 -9.81 -3.40
C ILE A 68 1.18 -9.72 -1.93
N TYR A 69 0.64 -8.56 -1.56
CA TYR A 69 0.10 -8.28 -0.23
C TYR A 69 -1.39 -7.99 -0.31
N SER A 70 -2.12 -8.38 0.71
CA SER A 70 -3.51 -7.99 0.94
C SER A 70 -3.64 -7.44 2.36
N VAL A 71 -4.00 -6.17 2.47
CA VAL A 71 -4.28 -5.50 3.74
C VAL A 71 -5.78 -5.30 3.82
N ASP A 72 -6.44 -6.03 4.70
CA ASP A 72 -7.91 -5.99 4.83
C ASP A 72 -8.33 -6.46 6.23
N VAL A 73 -9.58 -6.19 6.58
CA VAL A 73 -10.21 -6.62 7.83
C VAL A 73 -10.63 -8.10 7.82
N TYR A 74 -10.64 -8.73 6.66
CA TYR A 74 -10.90 -10.16 6.50
C TYR A 74 -10.14 -10.75 5.31
N HIS A 75 -9.87 -12.05 5.36
CA HIS A 75 -9.19 -12.77 4.29
C HIS A 75 -10.14 -12.97 3.09
N ASN A 76 -10.19 -11.98 2.22
CA ASN A 76 -11.12 -11.88 1.10
C ASN A 76 -10.75 -12.81 -0.07
N GLU A 77 -11.62 -12.87 -1.11
CA GLU A 77 -11.45 -13.72 -2.28
C GLU A 77 -10.19 -13.36 -3.09
N SER A 78 -9.86 -12.07 -3.17
CA SER A 78 -8.65 -11.63 -3.88
C SER A 78 -7.39 -12.08 -3.16
N ALA A 79 -7.34 -11.98 -1.84
CA ALA A 79 -6.21 -12.48 -1.05
C ALA A 79 -5.96 -13.97 -1.31
N ARG A 80 -7.03 -14.78 -1.34
CA ARG A 80 -6.97 -16.21 -1.62
C ARG A 80 -6.57 -16.50 -3.08
N TYR A 81 -7.19 -15.79 -4.02
CA TYR A 81 -6.95 -16.01 -5.45
C TYR A 81 -5.51 -15.73 -5.85
N PHE A 82 -4.93 -14.65 -5.34
CA PHE A 82 -3.57 -14.25 -5.66
C PHE A 82 -2.50 -14.93 -4.80
N GLY A 83 -2.88 -15.72 -3.79
CA GLY A 83 -1.94 -16.25 -2.80
C GLY A 83 -1.20 -15.14 -2.05
N ALA A 84 -1.87 -14.03 -1.78
CA ALA A 84 -1.27 -12.85 -1.20
C ALA A 84 -0.86 -13.09 0.26
N LYS A 85 0.26 -12.48 0.69
CA LYS A 85 0.56 -12.32 2.12
C LYS A 85 -0.52 -11.45 2.72
N TYR A 86 -1.40 -12.05 3.51
CA TYR A 86 -2.50 -11.35 4.17
C TYR A 86 -2.03 -10.69 5.46
N LEU A 87 -2.34 -9.42 5.61
CA LEU A 87 -2.16 -8.62 6.82
C LEU A 87 -3.54 -8.21 7.32
N GLU A 88 -3.99 -8.87 8.39
CA GLU A 88 -5.27 -8.56 9.01
C GLU A 88 -5.14 -7.27 9.83
N VAL A 89 -5.95 -6.28 9.49
CA VAL A 89 -5.93 -4.96 10.12
C VAL A 89 -7.24 -4.72 10.88
N VAL A 90 -7.13 -4.19 12.09
CA VAL A 90 -8.32 -3.74 12.84
C VAL A 90 -9.02 -2.63 12.05
N PRO A 91 -10.36 -2.69 11.87
CA PRO A 91 -11.09 -1.66 11.12
C PRO A 91 -10.76 -0.24 11.56
N CYS A 92 -10.62 0.67 10.58
CA CYS A 92 -10.35 2.10 10.80
C CYS A 92 -8.98 2.42 11.43
N THR A 93 -8.02 1.51 11.41
CA THR A 93 -6.67 1.74 11.97
C THR A 93 -5.58 1.86 10.91
N ASP A 94 -5.92 1.90 9.63
CA ASP A 94 -5.01 2.01 8.50
C ASP A 94 -4.05 3.20 8.64
N THR A 95 -4.57 4.34 9.08
CA THR A 95 -3.75 5.56 9.28
C THR A 95 -2.66 5.33 10.32
N ALA A 96 -2.96 4.66 11.43
CA ALA A 96 -1.96 4.36 12.45
C ALA A 96 -0.89 3.40 11.92
N MET A 97 -1.30 2.38 11.17
CA MET A 97 -0.40 1.46 10.48
C MET A 97 0.54 2.22 9.55
N MET A 98 0.01 3.08 8.67
CA MET A 98 0.80 3.87 7.71
C MET A 98 1.77 4.82 8.42
N ILE A 99 1.36 5.49 9.50
CA ILE A 99 2.24 6.39 10.27
C ILE A 99 3.42 5.60 10.86
N GLY A 100 3.16 4.43 11.47
CA GLY A 100 4.23 3.59 12.01
C GLY A 100 5.21 3.10 10.94
N MET A 101 4.70 2.73 9.78
CA MET A 101 5.52 2.36 8.63
C MET A 101 6.36 3.54 8.12
N CYS A 102 5.79 4.74 8.03
CA CYS A 102 6.54 5.95 7.66
C CYS A 102 7.66 6.26 8.66
N ASN A 103 7.38 6.12 9.96
CA ASN A 103 8.38 6.29 11.01
C ASN A 103 9.55 5.31 10.81
N TYR A 104 9.24 4.03 10.63
CA TYR A 104 10.24 2.99 10.39
C TYR A 104 11.09 3.27 9.15
N LEU A 105 10.47 3.62 8.03
CA LEU A 105 11.18 3.97 6.80
C LEU A 105 12.07 5.20 6.98
N PHE A 106 11.59 6.18 7.73
CA PHE A 106 12.37 7.38 8.06
C PHE A 106 13.60 7.03 8.91
N GLU A 107 13.43 6.28 10.00
CA GLU A 107 14.53 5.87 10.89
C GLU A 107 15.58 5.00 10.16
N LYS A 108 15.13 4.16 9.23
CA LYS A 108 16.03 3.32 8.40
C LYS A 108 16.65 4.05 7.21
N GLY A 109 16.25 5.31 6.94
CA GLY A 109 16.70 6.05 5.76
C GLY A 109 16.22 5.47 4.43
N LEU A 110 15.11 4.69 4.45
CA LEU A 110 14.52 4.03 3.29
C LEU A 110 13.45 4.91 2.61
N TYR A 111 13.72 6.18 2.45
CA TYR A 111 12.83 7.13 1.79
C TYR A 111 13.59 8.02 0.80
N SER A 112 12.92 8.53 -0.23
CA SER A 112 13.51 9.44 -1.19
C SER A 112 13.46 10.88 -0.69
N LYS A 113 14.62 11.43 -0.31
CA LYS A 113 14.75 12.84 0.08
C LYS A 113 14.34 13.77 -1.07
N GLU A 114 14.82 13.47 -2.27
CA GLU A 114 14.49 14.25 -3.48
C GLU A 114 12.98 14.30 -3.73
N PHE A 115 12.28 13.16 -3.58
CA PHE A 115 10.83 13.12 -3.73
C PHE A 115 10.13 14.01 -2.69
N ILE A 116 10.55 13.91 -1.42
CA ILE A 116 9.97 14.71 -0.34
C ILE A 116 10.16 16.19 -0.59
N GLU A 117 11.38 16.63 -0.92
CA GLU A 117 11.70 18.03 -1.17
C GLU A 117 10.96 18.61 -2.36
N LYS A 118 10.79 17.81 -3.43
CA LYS A 118 10.22 18.28 -4.70
C LYS A 118 8.69 18.18 -4.77
N TYR A 119 8.11 17.16 -4.16
CA TYR A 119 6.70 16.81 -4.38
C TYR A 119 5.83 16.82 -3.12
N THR A 120 6.37 17.14 -1.95
CA THR A 120 5.57 17.19 -0.72
C THR A 120 5.64 18.55 -0.02
N VAL A 121 4.60 18.85 0.76
CA VAL A 121 4.53 20.06 1.59
C VAL A 121 4.20 19.65 3.03
N GLY A 122 4.92 20.23 4.00
CA GLY A 122 4.64 20.01 5.42
C GLY A 122 5.29 18.77 6.02
N PHE A 123 6.28 18.18 5.35
CA PHE A 123 6.99 17.01 5.85
C PHE A 123 7.61 17.22 7.25
N ASP A 124 8.16 18.39 7.53
CA ASP A 124 8.76 18.67 8.85
C ASP A 124 7.74 18.58 9.99
N LYS A 125 6.53 19.11 9.78
CA LYS A 125 5.43 18.98 10.75
C LYS A 125 4.98 17.52 10.93
N PHE A 126 4.93 16.76 9.83
CA PHE A 126 4.63 15.34 9.88
C PHE A 126 5.71 14.56 10.62
N LYS A 127 6.98 14.86 10.38
CA LYS A 127 8.13 14.29 11.08
C LYS A 127 8.07 14.54 12.58
N GLU A 128 7.80 15.78 12.99
CA GLU A 128 7.62 16.13 14.41
C GLU A 128 6.50 15.31 15.07
N TYR A 129 5.39 15.16 14.39
CA TYR A 129 4.26 14.35 14.86
C TYR A 129 4.62 12.86 14.95
N MET A 130 5.21 12.32 13.91
CA MET A 130 5.60 10.91 13.78
C MET A 130 6.62 10.51 14.86
N LEU A 131 7.63 11.36 15.10
CA LEU A 131 8.66 11.14 16.13
C LEU A 131 8.19 11.47 17.55
N GLY A 132 7.02 12.06 17.70
CA GLY A 132 6.46 12.41 19.00
C GLY A 132 7.11 13.60 19.69
N THR A 133 7.77 14.50 18.95
CA THR A 133 8.44 15.68 19.53
C THR A 133 7.49 16.66 20.22
N LYS A 134 6.20 16.66 19.82
CA LYS A 134 5.18 17.54 20.41
C LYS A 134 4.35 16.90 21.51
N ASP A 135 4.04 15.62 21.36
CA ASP A 135 3.11 14.90 22.25
C ASP A 135 3.79 13.83 23.12
N GLY A 136 5.11 13.68 22.99
CA GLY A 136 5.88 12.69 23.75
C GLY A 136 5.65 11.24 23.31
N VAL A 137 4.90 10.99 22.22
CA VAL A 137 4.55 9.65 21.77
C VAL A 137 5.20 9.35 20.43
N ASN A 138 6.27 8.58 20.42
CA ASN A 138 6.89 8.06 19.19
C ASN A 138 5.96 7.05 18.52
N LYS A 139 5.51 7.35 17.27
CA LYS A 139 4.61 6.50 16.50
C LYS A 139 5.39 5.47 15.70
N ASN A 140 6.22 4.68 16.39
CA ASN A 140 7.01 3.60 15.81
C ASN A 140 6.16 2.35 15.48
N LEU A 141 6.79 1.27 14.99
CA LEU A 141 6.08 0.03 14.67
C LEU A 141 5.39 -0.60 15.88
N ALA A 142 5.98 -0.53 17.07
CA ALA A 142 5.36 -1.07 18.30
C ALA A 142 4.06 -0.31 18.65
N TRP A 143 4.06 1.01 18.49
CA TRP A 143 2.85 1.82 18.64
C TRP A 143 1.80 1.46 17.60
N ALA A 144 2.16 1.37 16.32
CA ALA A 144 1.26 1.02 15.24
C ALA A 144 0.67 -0.39 15.41
N SER A 145 1.51 -1.38 15.74
CA SER A 145 1.12 -2.77 15.96
C SER A 145 0.04 -2.92 17.04
N LYS A 146 0.17 -2.19 18.14
CA LYS A 146 -0.83 -2.20 19.22
C LYS A 146 -2.20 -1.69 18.78
N ILE A 147 -2.24 -0.79 17.80
CA ILE A 147 -3.47 -0.18 17.30
C ILE A 147 -4.06 -1.01 16.17
N CYS A 148 -3.25 -1.38 15.18
CA CYS A 148 -3.74 -2.03 13.97
C CYS A 148 -3.80 -3.57 14.06
N GLY A 149 -3.19 -4.18 15.08
CA GLY A 149 -3.19 -5.63 15.27
C GLY A 149 -2.16 -6.40 14.44
N VAL A 150 -1.51 -5.76 13.46
CA VAL A 150 -0.46 -6.40 12.64
C VAL A 150 0.85 -6.45 13.41
N SER A 151 1.57 -7.57 13.35
CA SER A 151 2.84 -7.72 14.09
C SER A 151 3.90 -6.72 13.63
N GLU A 152 4.77 -6.27 14.54
CA GLU A 152 5.89 -5.37 14.21
C GLU A 152 6.80 -5.97 13.12
N GLN A 153 7.01 -7.28 13.16
CA GLN A 153 7.82 -7.98 12.18
C GLN A 153 7.20 -7.94 10.78
N ASP A 154 5.88 -8.16 10.68
CA ASP A 154 5.17 -8.08 9.40
C ASP A 154 5.11 -6.64 8.88
N LEU A 155 4.91 -5.66 9.77
CA LEU A 155 4.96 -4.24 9.40
C LEU A 155 6.34 -3.83 8.88
N ALA A 156 7.42 -4.23 9.56
CA ALA A 156 8.78 -3.96 9.12
C ALA A 156 9.06 -4.56 7.74
N LYS A 157 8.73 -5.85 7.57
CA LYS A 157 8.93 -6.57 6.31
C LYS A 157 8.12 -5.96 5.16
N PHE A 158 6.87 -5.62 5.41
CA PHE A 158 6.00 -4.97 4.44
C PHE A 158 6.54 -3.59 4.04
N SER A 159 6.95 -2.77 5.02
CA SER A 159 7.55 -1.47 4.77
C SER A 159 8.81 -1.56 3.90
N GLU A 160 9.70 -2.50 4.21
CA GLU A 160 10.92 -2.73 3.42
C GLU A 160 10.63 -3.18 2.00
N ASP A 161 9.64 -4.05 1.82
CA ASP A 161 9.27 -4.53 0.50
C ASP A 161 8.65 -3.42 -0.36
N LEU A 162 7.91 -2.50 0.25
CA LEU A 162 7.42 -1.29 -0.43
C LEU A 162 8.55 -0.33 -0.83
N ALA A 163 9.54 -0.15 0.05
CA ALA A 163 10.63 0.79 -0.19
C ALA A 163 11.68 0.29 -1.20
N LYS A 164 11.86 -1.03 -1.33
CA LYS A 164 12.91 -1.64 -2.16
C LYS A 164 12.46 -1.96 -3.59
N ASN A 165 11.18 -1.98 -3.85
CA ASN A 165 10.64 -2.45 -5.11
C ASN A 165 9.71 -1.41 -5.74
N ASP A 166 9.57 -1.50 -7.06
CA ASP A 166 8.55 -0.77 -7.78
C ASP A 166 7.18 -1.34 -7.35
N SER A 167 6.46 -0.56 -6.53
CA SER A 167 5.21 -0.97 -5.90
C SER A 167 3.99 -0.37 -6.60
N VAL A 168 2.89 -1.09 -6.60
CA VAL A 168 1.58 -0.64 -7.10
C VAL A 168 0.44 -1.26 -6.27
#